data_c223ce5a1550e660262c55b64d2d30d1
#
_entry.id   c223ce5a1550e660262c55b64d2d30d1
#
_cell.length_a   1.000
_cell.length_b   1.000
_cell.length_c   1.000
_cell.angle_alpha   90.00
_cell.angle_beta   90.00
_cell.angle_gamma   90.00
#
_symmetry.space_group_name_H-M   'P 1'
#
loop_
_entity.id
_entity.type
_entity.pdbx_description
1 polymer ?
#
loop_
_entity_poly.entity_id
_entity_poly.type
_entity_poly.pdbx_seq_one_letter_code
_entity_poly.pdbx_strand_id
1 'polypeptide(L)'
;MKASIVAGILLILLVGLVIGNAFYLENSTSHMKNMILSLPEKPMDTTPKAVRDILSYANKQKPYWGISVHFSAVDRMLELCQSLLIYTEIGDIMNYQVTKALLADTIEDMGRLEKIVKG
;
A
#
# COMPACT_ATOMS: atom_id res chain seq x y z
N MET A 1 -22.11 -20.86 31.22
CA MET A 1 -22.76 -19.64 30.68
C MET A 1 -21.82 -18.46 30.52
N LYS A 2 -21.04 -18.10 31.57
CA LYS A 2 -20.08 -16.99 31.47
C LYS A 2 -18.99 -17.23 30.41
N ALA A 3 -18.50 -18.46 30.29
CA ALA A 3 -17.48 -18.81 29.27
C ALA A 3 -17.99 -18.66 27.86
N SER A 4 -19.26 -18.98 27.59
CA SER A 4 -19.87 -18.82 26.27
C SER A 4 -20.03 -17.34 25.89
N ILE A 5 -20.37 -16.50 26.86
CA ILE A 5 -20.50 -15.06 26.64
C ILE A 5 -19.14 -14.43 26.34
N VAL A 6 -18.12 -14.81 27.10
CA VAL A 6 -16.74 -14.33 26.89
C VAL A 6 -16.21 -14.77 25.52
N ALA A 7 -16.43 -16.04 25.16
CA ALA A 7 -16.01 -16.56 23.85
C ALA A 7 -16.72 -15.80 22.69
N GLY A 8 -18.01 -15.52 22.86
CA GLY A 8 -18.78 -14.74 21.89
C GLY A 8 -18.26 -13.31 21.71
N ILE A 9 -17.93 -12.65 22.82
CA ILE A 9 -17.37 -11.29 22.79
C ILE A 9 -15.99 -11.30 22.11
N LEU A 10 -15.14 -12.26 22.44
CA LEU A 10 -13.82 -12.38 21.83
C LEU A 10 -13.93 -12.63 20.33
N LEU A 11 -14.88 -13.47 19.91
CA LEU A 11 -15.12 -13.73 18.49
C LEU A 11 -15.56 -12.47 17.75
N ILE A 12 -16.48 -11.71 18.34
CA ILE A 12 -16.96 -10.45 17.75
C ILE A 12 -15.82 -9.44 17.62
N LEU A 13 -14.98 -9.32 18.65
CA LEU A 13 -13.83 -8.43 18.61
C LEU A 13 -12.82 -8.85 17.53
N LEU A 14 -12.58 -10.16 17.40
CA LEU A 14 -11.67 -10.68 16.39
C LEU A 14 -12.20 -10.40 14.97
N VAL A 15 -13.47 -10.66 14.73
CA VAL A 15 -14.11 -10.37 13.44
C VAL A 15 -14.09 -8.88 13.14
N GLY A 16 -14.37 -8.04 14.13
CA GLY A 16 -14.30 -6.59 13.99
C GLY A 16 -12.91 -6.10 13.64
N LEU A 17 -11.88 -6.69 14.24
CA LEU A 17 -10.48 -6.37 13.94
C LEU A 17 -10.13 -6.73 12.50
N VAL A 18 -10.51 -7.91 12.05
CA VAL A 18 -10.26 -8.36 10.67
C VAL A 18 -10.95 -7.44 9.66
N ILE A 19 -12.23 -7.14 9.89
CA ILE A 19 -13.00 -6.24 9.00
C ILE A 19 -12.40 -4.84 9.01
N GLY A 20 -12.07 -4.29 10.19
CA GLY A 20 -11.47 -2.97 10.32
C GLY A 20 -10.13 -2.87 9.60
N ASN A 21 -9.29 -3.89 9.75
CA ASN A 21 -8.00 -3.94 9.08
C ASN A 21 -8.15 -4.00 7.55
N ALA A 22 -9.16 -4.70 7.08
CA ALA A 22 -9.44 -4.81 5.66
C ALA A 22 -9.90 -3.47 5.05
N PHE A 23 -10.79 -2.76 5.73
CA PHE A 23 -11.16 -1.40 5.32
C PHE A 23 -9.97 -0.47 5.34
N TYR A 24 -9.14 -0.57 6.35
CA TYR A 24 -7.91 0.21 6.45
C TYR A 24 -6.97 -0.06 5.27
N LEU A 25 -6.76 -1.34 4.93
CA LEU A 25 -5.93 -1.72 3.80
C LEU A 25 -6.47 -1.16 2.49
N GLU A 26 -7.78 -1.30 2.25
CA GLU A 26 -8.41 -0.78 1.04
C GLU A 26 -8.27 0.74 0.95
N ASN A 27 -8.54 1.46 2.03
CA ASN A 27 -8.41 2.92 2.05
C ASN A 27 -6.97 3.38 1.85
N SER A 28 -6.01 2.75 2.54
CA SER A 28 -4.61 3.15 2.46
C SER A 28 -4.00 2.82 1.10
N THR A 29 -4.32 1.67 0.50
CA THR A 29 -3.83 1.32 -0.83
C THR A 29 -4.45 2.20 -1.91
N SER A 30 -5.75 2.52 -1.80
CA SER A 30 -6.41 3.45 -2.72
C SER A 30 -5.82 4.85 -2.63
N HIS A 31 -5.55 5.33 -1.42
CA HIS A 31 -4.93 6.64 -1.22
C HIS A 31 -3.54 6.68 -1.85
N MET A 32 -2.73 5.66 -1.63
CA MET A 32 -1.39 5.57 -2.20
C MET A 32 -1.43 5.47 -3.72
N LYS A 33 -2.36 4.68 -4.27
CA LYS A 33 -2.56 4.59 -5.71
C LYS A 33 -2.89 5.96 -6.30
N ASN A 34 -3.78 6.72 -5.66
CA ASN A 34 -4.12 8.07 -6.09
C ASN A 34 -2.92 9.01 -6.06
N MET A 35 -2.09 8.91 -5.02
CA MET A 35 -0.85 9.69 -4.96
C MET A 35 0.07 9.38 -6.14
N ILE A 36 0.20 8.11 -6.51
CA ILE A 36 1.04 7.67 -7.63
C ILE A 36 0.46 8.14 -8.96
N LEU A 37 -0.85 7.98 -9.16
CA LEU A 37 -1.51 8.39 -10.39
C LEU A 37 -1.51 9.91 -10.58
N SER A 38 -1.38 10.67 -9.50
CA SER A 38 -1.27 12.13 -9.57
C SER A 38 0.13 12.61 -9.95
N LEU A 39 1.12 11.72 -9.99
CA LEU A 39 2.46 12.07 -10.46
C LEU A 39 2.44 12.39 -11.95
N PRO A 40 3.25 13.38 -12.41
CA PRO A 40 3.29 13.72 -13.84
C PRO A 40 3.85 12.58 -14.68
N GLU A 41 3.53 12.57 -15.97
CA GLU A 41 4.07 11.58 -16.91
C GLU A 41 5.59 11.70 -17.06
N LYS A 42 6.09 12.94 -16.98
CA LYS A 42 7.53 13.22 -17.04
C LYS A 42 7.97 13.83 -15.72
N PRO A 43 9.12 13.42 -15.17
CA PRO A 43 9.61 13.99 -13.92
C PRO A 43 9.82 15.49 -14.03
N MET A 44 9.36 16.22 -13.01
CA MET A 44 9.55 17.66 -12.87
C MET A 44 10.39 17.94 -11.62
N ASP A 45 10.77 19.19 -11.38
CA ASP A 45 11.59 19.55 -10.22
C ASP A 45 10.96 19.20 -8.89
N THR A 46 9.61 19.21 -8.83
CA THR A 46 8.85 18.87 -7.62
C THR A 46 8.56 17.38 -7.47
N THR A 47 8.81 16.57 -8.50
CA THR A 47 8.49 15.14 -8.49
C THR A 47 9.27 14.35 -7.44
N PRO A 48 10.58 14.58 -7.23
CA PRO A 48 11.31 13.85 -6.18
C PRO A 48 10.69 14.03 -4.79
N LYS A 49 10.22 15.23 -4.46
CA LYS A 49 9.55 15.48 -3.19
C LYS A 49 8.23 14.71 -3.09
N ALA A 50 7.45 14.69 -4.17
CA ALA A 50 6.19 13.95 -4.22
C ALA A 50 6.42 12.44 -4.02
N VAL A 51 7.46 11.87 -4.63
CA VAL A 51 7.82 10.46 -4.47
C VAL A 51 8.31 10.19 -3.04
N ARG A 52 9.07 11.10 -2.43
CA ARG A 52 9.47 10.97 -1.02
C ARG A 52 8.27 10.96 -0.10
N ASP A 53 7.27 11.79 -0.38
CA ASP A 53 6.02 11.82 0.40
C ASP A 53 5.28 10.47 0.29
N ILE A 54 5.24 9.88 -0.90
CA ILE A 54 4.66 8.55 -1.12
C ILE A 54 5.42 7.49 -0.33
N LEU A 55 6.75 7.52 -0.39
CA LEU A 55 7.60 6.58 0.34
C LEU A 55 7.43 6.72 1.85
N SER A 56 7.34 7.95 2.35
CA SER A 56 7.09 8.22 3.76
C SER A 56 5.73 7.67 4.21
N TYR A 57 4.70 7.88 3.40
CA TYR A 57 3.38 7.32 3.66
C TYR A 57 3.43 5.79 3.72
N ALA A 58 4.07 5.16 2.74
CA ALA A 58 4.22 3.70 2.69
C ALA A 58 4.94 3.16 3.93
N ASN A 59 6.01 3.82 4.37
CA ASN A 59 6.75 3.40 5.56
C ASN A 59 5.90 3.49 6.82
N LYS A 60 5.02 4.49 6.93
CA LYS A 60 4.09 4.61 8.04
C LYS A 60 3.04 3.50 8.05
N GLN A 61 2.62 3.06 6.87
CA GLN A 61 1.59 2.03 6.74
C GLN A 61 2.14 0.61 6.83
N LYS A 62 3.44 0.43 6.62
CA LYS A 62 4.08 -0.89 6.55
C LYS A 62 3.71 -1.82 7.72
N PRO A 63 3.76 -1.40 9.00
CA PRO A 63 3.40 -2.29 10.11
C PRO A 63 1.96 -2.79 10.04
N TYR A 64 1.05 -1.96 9.55
CA TYR A 64 -0.37 -2.29 9.45
C TYR A 64 -0.66 -3.18 8.26
N TRP A 65 -0.01 -2.93 7.13
CA TRP A 65 -0.14 -3.76 5.93
C TRP A 65 0.39 -5.17 6.16
N GLY A 66 1.44 -5.33 6.98
CA GLY A 66 2.03 -6.61 7.31
C GLY A 66 1.10 -7.57 8.04
N ILE A 67 -0.03 -7.08 8.57
CA ILE A 67 -1.04 -7.91 9.21
C ILE A 67 -1.87 -8.67 8.16
N SER A 68 -2.20 -8.02 7.04
CA SER A 68 -3.11 -8.55 6.02
C SER A 68 -2.43 -8.91 4.71
N VAL A 69 -1.24 -8.36 4.44
CA VAL A 69 -0.54 -8.52 3.16
C VAL A 69 0.78 -9.24 3.40
N HIS A 70 1.17 -10.10 2.48
CA HIS A 70 2.44 -10.80 2.56
C HIS A 70 3.60 -9.79 2.55
N PHE A 71 4.59 -9.99 3.43
CA PHE A 71 5.72 -9.08 3.55
C PHE A 71 6.47 -8.88 2.23
N SER A 72 6.59 -9.93 1.41
CA SER A 72 7.28 -9.83 0.13
C SER A 72 6.59 -8.83 -0.81
N ALA A 73 5.26 -8.73 -0.77
CA ALA A 73 4.52 -7.76 -1.57
C ALA A 73 4.78 -6.33 -1.08
N VAL A 74 4.80 -6.11 0.22
CA VAL A 74 5.09 -4.81 0.82
C VAL A 74 6.53 -4.39 0.52
N ASP A 75 7.48 -5.29 0.67
CA ASP A 75 8.90 -5.02 0.40
C ASP A 75 9.12 -4.68 -1.08
N ARG A 76 8.46 -5.40 -1.99
CA ARG A 76 8.54 -5.12 -3.42
C ARG A 76 7.99 -3.72 -3.73
N MET A 77 6.87 -3.37 -3.12
CA MET A 77 6.28 -2.04 -3.29
C MET A 77 7.24 -0.95 -2.82
N LEU A 78 7.89 -1.13 -1.66
CA LEU A 78 8.88 -0.17 -1.15
C LEU A 78 10.10 -0.07 -2.06
N GLU A 79 10.58 -1.19 -2.60
CA GLU A 79 11.68 -1.20 -3.56
C GLU A 79 11.32 -0.41 -4.82
N LEU A 80 10.10 -0.58 -5.33
CA LEU A 80 9.63 0.17 -6.49
C LEU A 80 9.54 1.67 -6.19
N CYS A 81 9.10 2.05 -4.99
CA CYS A 81 9.09 3.45 -4.56
C CYS A 81 10.48 4.06 -4.54
N GLN A 82 11.46 3.33 -3.99
CA GLN A 82 12.85 3.78 -3.94
C GLN A 82 13.44 3.91 -5.34
N SER A 83 13.18 2.94 -6.22
CA SER A 83 13.62 3.00 -7.61
C SER A 83 13.00 4.19 -8.34
N LEU A 84 11.72 4.44 -8.12
CA LEU A 84 11.02 5.57 -8.70
C LEU A 84 11.67 6.90 -8.27
N LEU A 85 12.02 7.03 -7.00
CA LEU A 85 12.71 8.21 -6.49
C LEU A 85 14.05 8.43 -7.20
N ILE A 86 14.84 7.37 -7.35
CA ILE A 86 16.13 7.43 -8.03
C ILE A 86 15.94 7.90 -9.48
N TYR A 87 14.99 7.32 -10.20
CA TYR A 87 14.74 7.70 -11.59
C TYR A 87 14.27 9.14 -11.73
N THR A 88 13.50 9.67 -10.76
CA THR A 88 13.13 11.08 -10.77
C THR A 88 14.34 11.98 -10.54
N GLU A 89 15.28 11.57 -9.69
CA GLU A 89 16.48 12.36 -9.38
C GLU A 89 17.46 12.40 -10.54
N ILE A 90 17.64 11.29 -11.27
CA ILE A 90 18.55 11.22 -12.41
C ILE A 90 17.89 11.62 -13.74
N GLY A 91 16.59 11.82 -13.77
CA GLY A 91 15.87 12.24 -14.96
C GLY A 91 15.65 11.15 -16.01
N ASP A 92 15.65 9.86 -15.60
CA ASP A 92 15.40 8.74 -16.51
C ASP A 92 13.90 8.57 -16.75
N ILE A 93 13.39 9.20 -17.79
CA ILE A 93 11.96 9.27 -18.09
C ILE A 93 11.38 7.89 -18.36
N MET A 94 12.04 7.07 -19.17
CA MET A 94 11.51 5.76 -19.56
C MET A 94 11.37 4.85 -18.34
N ASN A 95 12.42 4.70 -17.53
CA ASN A 95 12.38 3.88 -16.33
C ASN A 95 11.42 4.44 -15.29
N TYR A 96 11.30 5.76 -15.21
CA TYR A 96 10.31 6.42 -14.35
C TYR A 96 8.89 5.98 -14.72
N GLN A 97 8.54 6.04 -16.00
CA GLN A 97 7.19 5.68 -16.45
C GLN A 97 6.88 4.20 -16.23
N VAL A 98 7.83 3.32 -16.54
CA VAL A 98 7.68 1.87 -16.33
C VAL A 98 7.52 1.56 -14.85
N THR A 99 8.38 2.13 -14.00
CA THR A 99 8.35 1.89 -12.55
C THR A 99 7.07 2.44 -11.93
N LYS A 100 6.60 3.59 -12.38
CA LYS A 100 5.34 4.17 -11.93
C LYS A 100 4.17 3.22 -12.22
N ALA A 101 4.11 2.66 -13.42
CA ALA A 101 3.07 1.70 -13.80
C ALA A 101 3.15 0.41 -12.97
N LEU A 102 4.36 -0.14 -12.79
CA LEU A 102 4.57 -1.33 -11.98
C LEU A 102 4.18 -1.10 -10.51
N LEU A 103 4.48 0.07 -9.98
CA LEU A 103 4.13 0.42 -8.61
C LEU A 103 2.62 0.51 -8.43
N ALA A 104 1.93 1.15 -9.36
CA ALA A 104 0.46 1.22 -9.33
C ALA A 104 -0.17 -0.17 -9.39
N ASP A 105 0.32 -1.04 -10.26
CA ASP A 105 -0.16 -2.42 -10.38
C ASP A 105 0.10 -3.22 -9.10
N THR A 106 1.28 -3.06 -8.50
CA THR A 106 1.63 -3.75 -7.26
C THR A 106 0.69 -3.35 -6.12
N ILE A 107 0.38 -2.06 -6.00
CA ILE A 107 -0.54 -1.57 -4.97
C ILE A 107 -1.95 -2.09 -5.21
N GLU A 108 -2.39 -2.10 -6.47
CA GLU A 108 -3.70 -2.65 -6.82
C GLU A 108 -3.79 -4.14 -6.44
N ASP A 109 -2.73 -4.90 -6.71
CA ASP A 109 -2.67 -6.33 -6.36
C ASP A 109 -2.72 -6.54 -4.84
N MET A 110 -2.09 -5.68 -4.04
CA MET A 110 -2.17 -5.74 -2.59
C MET A 110 -3.63 -5.64 -2.11
N GLY A 111 -4.38 -4.69 -2.65
CA GLY A 111 -5.79 -4.52 -2.32
C GLY A 111 -6.65 -5.67 -2.83
N ARG A 112 -6.33 -6.21 -4.01
CA ARG A 112 -7.06 -7.33 -4.62
C ARG A 112 -6.90 -8.63 -3.83
N LEU A 113 -5.71 -8.92 -3.33
CA LEU A 113 -5.45 -10.10 -2.51
C LEU A 113 -6.36 -10.14 -1.29
N GLU A 114 -6.56 -9.01 -0.65
CA GLU A 114 -7.47 -8.90 0.50
C GLU A 114 -8.91 -9.21 0.10
N LYS A 115 -9.36 -8.72 -1.06
CA LYS A 115 -10.70 -8.98 -1.57
C LYS A 115 -10.91 -10.46 -1.89
N ILE A 116 -9.90 -11.15 -2.42
CA ILE A 116 -9.96 -12.58 -2.71
C ILE A 116 -10.06 -13.40 -1.43
N VAL A 117 -9.29 -13.05 -0.42
CA VAL A 117 -9.31 -13.75 0.87
C VAL A 117 -10.67 -13.59 1.56
N LYS A 118 -11.34 -12.46 1.36
CA LYS A 118 -12.67 -12.20 1.93
C LYS A 118 -13.81 -12.82 1.15
N GLY A 119 -13.63 -12.97 -0.12
CA GLY A 119 -14.63 -13.56 -1.00
C GLY A 119 -14.75 -15.05 -0.81
#